data_b354e961ebd465cccd757b5300702483
#
_entry.id   b354e961ebd465cccd757b5300702483
#
_cell.length_a   1.000
_cell.length_b   1.000
_cell.length_c   1.000
_cell.angle_alpha   90.00
_cell.angle_beta   90.00
_cell.angle_gamma   90.00
#
_symmetry.space_group_name_H-M   'P 1'
#
loop_
_entity.id
_entity.type
_entity.pdbx_description
1 polymer ?
#
loop_
_entity_poly.entity_id
_entity_poly.type
_entity_poly.pdbx_seq_one_letter_code
_entity_poly.pdbx_strand_id
1 'polypeptide(L)'
;MSELNLIWAEDLNGWIGKDNTIPWHVSADMKHFKTKTTGHPIIMGRKTFASLGNKPLPKRENIVLTSQNIDAEGVKVVHSLAALKEYLKANPNEYFVTGGATIYQQLLPIATKLTRTVINKQIVGDTKMPTIDYDRWHLVNHNNYEKDDQLICRFEEWELNV
;
A
#
# COMPACT_ATOMS: atom_id res chain seq x y z
N MET A 1 -2.78 20.40 -1.30
CA MET A 1 -3.08 19.34 -0.34
C MET A 1 -2.63 18.00 -0.87
N SER A 2 -2.03 17.17 -0.01
CA SER A 2 -1.62 15.83 -0.44
C SER A 2 -2.78 14.85 -0.33
N GLU A 3 -2.83 13.92 -1.28
CA GLU A 3 -3.66 12.73 -1.22
C GLU A 3 -2.83 11.58 -0.66
N LEU A 4 -3.39 10.81 0.25
CA LEU A 4 -2.74 9.65 0.82
C LEU A 4 -3.56 8.41 0.49
N ASN A 5 -3.02 7.59 -0.41
CA ASN A 5 -3.67 6.43 -0.97
C ASN A 5 -3.01 5.16 -0.41
N LEU A 6 -3.76 4.38 0.38
CA LEU A 6 -3.28 3.08 0.83
C LEU A 6 -3.50 2.07 -0.28
N ILE A 7 -2.44 1.39 -0.72
CA ILE A 7 -2.50 0.36 -1.76
C ILE A 7 -2.07 -0.98 -1.19
N TRP A 8 -2.91 -2.01 -1.36
CA TRP A 8 -2.64 -3.35 -0.85
C TRP A 8 -3.44 -4.40 -1.58
N ALA A 9 -3.03 -5.66 -1.38
CA ALA A 9 -3.80 -6.82 -1.80
C ALA A 9 -4.07 -7.71 -0.59
N GLU A 10 -5.25 -8.28 -0.53
CA GLU A 10 -5.66 -9.19 0.53
C GLU A 10 -6.40 -10.40 -0.06
N ASP A 11 -6.39 -11.52 0.68
CA ASP A 11 -7.19 -12.67 0.30
C ASP A 11 -8.65 -12.49 0.72
N LEU A 12 -9.48 -13.52 0.55
CA LEU A 12 -10.90 -13.46 0.89
C LEU A 12 -11.17 -13.28 2.39
N ASN A 13 -10.18 -13.51 3.24
CA ASN A 13 -10.28 -13.37 4.69
C ASN A 13 -9.55 -12.13 5.24
N GLY A 14 -9.01 -11.30 4.37
CA GLY A 14 -8.30 -10.07 4.77
C GLY A 14 -6.82 -10.27 5.12
N TRP A 15 -6.24 -11.43 4.81
CA TRP A 15 -4.83 -11.66 5.02
C TRP A 15 -4.00 -10.91 3.98
N ILE A 16 -2.96 -10.20 4.43
CA ILE A 16 -2.05 -9.45 3.56
C ILE A 16 -0.62 -9.97 3.61
N GLY A 17 -0.31 -10.90 4.49
CA GLY A 17 1.02 -11.47 4.58
C GLY A 17 1.09 -12.72 5.41
N LYS A 18 2.20 -13.45 5.23
CA LYS A 18 2.60 -14.61 6.02
C LYS A 18 4.13 -14.67 6.03
N ASP A 19 4.73 -14.82 7.22
CA ASP A 19 6.18 -14.90 7.40
C ASP A 19 6.93 -13.73 6.73
N ASN A 20 6.39 -12.51 6.86
CA ASN A 20 6.92 -11.28 6.25
C ASN A 20 6.96 -11.29 4.72
N THR A 21 6.20 -12.17 4.08
CA THR A 21 6.08 -12.23 2.61
C THR A 21 4.62 -12.18 2.19
N ILE A 22 4.40 -11.87 0.91
CA ILE A 22 3.08 -11.96 0.31
C ILE A 22 2.88 -13.42 -0.12
N PRO A 23 1.84 -14.13 0.39
CA PRO A 23 1.73 -15.58 0.23
C PRO A 23 1.15 -16.04 -1.11
N TRP A 24 0.99 -15.15 -2.07
CA TRP A 24 0.51 -15.47 -3.41
C TRP A 24 1.37 -14.77 -4.45
N HIS A 25 1.25 -15.25 -5.69
CA HIS A 25 1.87 -14.61 -6.84
C HIS A 25 0.80 -14.41 -7.91
N VAL A 26 0.35 -13.18 -8.09
CA VAL A 26 -0.65 -12.81 -9.10
C VAL A 26 -0.03 -11.72 -9.97
N SER A 27 0.36 -12.09 -11.19
CA SER A 27 1.05 -11.16 -12.12
C SER A 27 0.22 -9.92 -12.43
N ALA A 28 -1.10 -10.07 -12.57
CA ALA A 28 -1.99 -8.94 -12.83
C ALA A 28 -1.97 -7.93 -11.68
N ASP A 29 -1.88 -8.39 -10.43
CA ASP A 29 -1.80 -7.51 -9.26
C ASP A 29 -0.45 -6.80 -9.19
N MET A 30 0.64 -7.49 -9.49
CA MET A 30 1.97 -6.89 -9.55
C MET A 30 2.04 -5.79 -10.62
N LYS A 31 1.44 -6.03 -11.78
CA LYS A 31 1.35 -5.05 -12.86
C LYS A 31 0.48 -3.86 -12.45
N HIS A 32 -0.63 -4.12 -11.78
CA HIS A 32 -1.54 -3.09 -11.28
C HIS A 32 -0.83 -2.18 -10.27
N PHE A 33 -0.10 -2.76 -9.31
CA PHE A 33 0.70 -2.01 -8.34
C PHE A 33 1.72 -1.10 -9.06
N LYS A 34 2.46 -1.65 -10.00
CA LYS A 34 3.46 -0.89 -10.75
C LYS A 34 2.82 0.25 -11.53
N THR A 35 1.71 -0.02 -12.22
CA THR A 35 1.00 0.98 -13.02
C THR A 35 0.47 2.12 -12.15
N LYS A 36 -0.09 1.81 -10.99
CA LYS A 36 -0.66 2.82 -10.08
C LYS A 36 0.41 3.67 -9.42
N THR A 37 1.53 3.07 -9.02
CA THR A 37 2.55 3.78 -8.21
C THR A 37 3.65 4.46 -9.01
N THR A 38 3.93 4.02 -10.24
CA THR A 38 4.99 4.63 -11.08
C THR A 38 4.71 6.12 -11.31
N GLY A 39 5.70 6.95 -11.04
CA GLY A 39 5.58 8.40 -11.17
C GLY A 39 5.03 9.07 -9.91
N HIS A 40 4.69 8.31 -8.88
CA HIS A 40 4.21 8.83 -7.60
C HIS A 40 5.17 8.47 -6.46
N PRO A 41 5.26 9.30 -5.42
CA PRO A 41 6.02 8.93 -4.23
C PRO A 41 5.32 7.80 -3.48
N ILE A 42 6.13 6.88 -2.94
CA ILE A 42 5.64 5.75 -2.15
C ILE A 42 6.20 5.82 -0.73
N ILE A 43 5.37 5.41 0.24
CA ILE A 43 5.71 5.42 1.66
C ILE A 43 5.64 3.99 2.16
N MET A 44 6.67 3.55 2.87
CA MET A 44 6.74 2.20 3.40
C MET A 44 7.45 2.16 4.74
N GLY A 45 7.29 1.06 5.46
CA GLY A 45 8.07 0.79 6.66
C GLY A 45 9.40 0.13 6.33
N ARG A 46 10.27 0.02 7.33
CA ARG A 46 11.61 -0.55 7.15
C ARG A 46 11.57 -2.02 6.69
N LYS A 47 10.66 -2.82 7.26
CA LYS A 47 10.55 -4.25 6.88
C LYS A 47 10.13 -4.43 5.42
N THR A 48 9.22 -3.59 4.95
CA THR A 48 8.80 -3.60 3.55
C THR A 48 9.98 -3.22 2.65
N PHE A 49 10.73 -2.19 3.03
CA PHE A 49 11.93 -1.79 2.28
C PHE A 49 12.96 -2.92 2.25
N ALA A 50 13.20 -3.60 3.38
CA ALA A 50 14.09 -4.74 3.43
C ALA A 50 13.63 -5.88 2.51
N SER A 51 12.32 -6.10 2.38
CA SER A 51 11.76 -7.12 1.50
C SER A 51 12.01 -6.83 0.02
N LEU A 52 12.31 -5.57 -0.31
CA LEU A 52 12.71 -5.15 -1.66
C LEU A 52 14.22 -5.29 -1.89
N GLY A 53 14.95 -5.94 -0.97
CA GLY A 53 16.39 -6.08 -1.04
C GLY A 53 17.13 -4.81 -0.64
N ASN A 54 16.53 -3.95 0.15
CA ASN A 54 17.07 -2.65 0.56
C ASN A 54 17.40 -1.75 -0.63
N LYS A 55 16.62 -1.85 -1.69
CA LYS A 55 16.79 -1.02 -2.89
C LYS A 55 15.48 -0.29 -3.20
N PRO A 56 15.55 1.01 -3.58
CA PRO A 56 14.35 1.75 -3.93
C PRO A 56 13.72 1.20 -5.21
N LEU A 57 12.39 1.27 -5.30
CA LEU A 57 11.68 0.97 -6.52
C LEU A 57 11.94 2.09 -7.54
N PRO A 58 12.21 1.76 -8.82
CA PRO A 58 12.55 2.77 -9.82
C PRO A 58 11.37 3.67 -10.18
N LYS A 59 11.67 4.87 -10.67
CA LYS A 59 10.71 5.86 -11.19
C LYS A 59 9.69 6.34 -10.14
N ARG A 60 10.05 6.26 -8.86
CA ARG A 60 9.23 6.70 -7.72
C ARG A 60 10.14 7.25 -6.65
N GLU A 61 9.69 8.30 -5.96
CA GLU A 61 10.35 8.70 -4.73
C GLU A 61 10.03 7.67 -3.66
N ASN A 62 11.04 7.10 -3.04
CA ASN A 62 10.87 6.09 -1.99
C ASN A 62 11.06 6.75 -0.63
N ILE A 63 10.02 6.70 0.20
CA ILE A 63 10.02 7.29 1.54
C ILE A 63 9.87 6.14 2.54
N VAL A 64 10.80 6.03 3.48
CA VAL A 64 10.76 5.00 4.52
C VAL A 64 10.50 5.66 5.86
N LEU A 65 9.39 5.29 6.51
CA LEU A 65 9.03 5.73 7.84
C LEU A 65 9.59 4.73 8.85
N THR A 66 10.59 5.15 9.60
CA THR A 66 11.26 4.32 10.60
C THR A 66 12.01 5.18 11.61
N SER A 67 12.09 4.73 12.86
CA SER A 67 12.93 5.38 13.87
C SER A 67 14.42 5.11 13.66
N GLN A 68 14.77 4.14 12.81
CA GLN A 68 16.15 3.73 12.56
C GLN A 68 16.77 4.54 11.44
N ASN A 69 18.09 4.61 11.41
CA ASN A 69 18.82 5.18 10.30
C ASN A 69 18.96 4.12 9.21
N ILE A 70 18.73 4.55 7.97
CA ILE A 70 18.90 3.71 6.79
C ILE A 70 19.86 4.45 5.85
N ASP A 71 20.95 3.79 5.50
CA ASP A 71 21.92 4.32 4.53
C ASP A 71 21.66 3.64 3.20
N ALA A 72 20.77 4.24 2.40
CA ALA A 72 20.45 3.76 1.08
C ALA A 72 20.29 4.95 0.14
N GLU A 73 20.99 4.91 -1.00
CA GLU A 73 20.90 5.95 -2.00
C GLU A 73 19.51 5.95 -2.64
N GLY A 74 18.97 7.15 -2.88
CA GLY A 74 17.67 7.31 -3.51
C GLY A 74 16.48 7.10 -2.58
N VAL A 75 16.71 7.07 -1.26
CA VAL A 75 15.66 6.87 -0.26
C VAL A 75 15.58 8.08 0.67
N LYS A 76 14.37 8.57 0.88
CA LYS A 76 14.07 9.58 1.89
C LYS A 76 13.67 8.86 3.18
N VAL A 77 14.38 9.10 4.27
CA VAL A 77 14.04 8.51 5.57
C VAL A 77 13.33 9.55 6.43
N VAL A 78 12.20 9.16 7.01
CA VAL A 78 11.40 9.99 7.91
C VAL A 78 11.26 9.24 9.23
N HIS A 79 11.60 9.89 10.34
CA HIS A 79 11.77 9.20 11.62
C HIS A 79 10.53 9.21 12.53
N SER A 80 9.48 9.94 12.15
CA SER A 80 8.26 10.00 12.96
C SER A 80 7.04 10.31 12.10
N LEU A 81 5.86 10.00 12.61
CA LEU A 81 4.61 10.36 11.95
C LEU A 81 4.47 11.87 11.83
N ALA A 82 4.88 12.62 12.86
CA ALA A 82 4.84 14.09 12.83
C ALA A 82 5.73 14.64 11.70
N ALA A 83 6.95 14.10 11.55
CA ALA A 83 7.84 14.51 10.48
C ALA A 83 7.29 14.16 9.11
N LEU A 84 6.63 13.00 8.98
CA LEU A 84 5.96 12.61 7.73
C LEU A 84 4.85 13.58 7.38
N LYS A 85 3.99 13.94 8.34
CA LYS A 85 2.90 14.90 8.12
C LYS A 85 3.42 16.25 7.64
N GLU A 86 4.51 16.74 8.24
CA GLU A 86 5.16 17.98 7.80
C GLU A 86 5.68 17.87 6.36
N TYR A 87 6.29 16.73 6.02
CA TYR A 87 6.79 16.49 4.67
C TYR A 87 5.65 16.47 3.64
N LEU A 88 4.53 15.79 3.95
CA LEU A 88 3.36 15.73 3.07
C LEU A 88 2.77 17.12 2.84
N LYS A 89 2.75 17.95 3.87
CA LYS A 89 2.23 19.32 3.80
C LYS A 89 3.13 20.22 2.96
N ALA A 90 4.44 20.07 3.12
CA ALA A 90 5.43 20.87 2.39
C ALA A 90 5.58 20.44 0.93
N ASN A 91 5.21 19.22 0.59
CA ASN A 91 5.37 18.64 -0.76
C ASN A 91 4.04 18.03 -1.23
N PRO A 92 3.06 18.87 -1.64
CA PRO A 92 1.76 18.36 -2.09
C PRO A 92 1.89 17.39 -3.27
N ASN A 93 1.26 16.21 -3.14
CA ASN A 93 1.31 15.17 -4.16
C ASN A 93 0.27 14.10 -3.83
N GLU A 94 0.12 13.10 -4.71
CA GLU A 94 -0.56 11.86 -4.38
C GLU A 94 0.49 10.83 -3.98
N TYR A 95 0.43 10.40 -2.72
CA TYR A 95 1.36 9.44 -2.12
C TYR A 95 0.67 8.09 -1.99
N PHE A 96 1.39 7.00 -2.33
CA PHE A 96 0.90 5.65 -2.12
C PHE A 96 1.60 5.01 -0.93
N VAL A 97 0.82 4.46 0.00
CA VAL A 97 1.35 3.74 1.16
C VAL A 97 1.35 2.25 0.82
N THR A 98 2.53 1.65 0.82
CA THR A 98 2.73 0.28 0.33
C THR A 98 2.95 -0.77 1.43
N GLY A 99 2.85 -0.37 2.69
CA GLY A 99 2.88 -1.31 3.82
C GLY A 99 4.10 -1.17 4.72
N GLY A 100 4.26 -2.02 5.71
CA GLY A 100 3.30 -3.10 6.05
C GLY A 100 2.15 -2.70 6.96
N ALA A 101 1.60 -3.69 7.65
CA ALA A 101 0.40 -3.52 8.46
C ALA A 101 0.51 -2.39 9.49
N THR A 102 1.65 -2.29 10.16
CA THR A 102 1.89 -1.22 11.14
C THR A 102 1.80 0.17 10.49
N ILE A 103 2.34 0.31 9.29
CA ILE A 103 2.32 1.58 8.56
C ILE A 103 0.90 1.88 8.07
N TYR A 104 0.17 0.89 7.56
CA TYR A 104 -1.24 1.07 7.20
C TYR A 104 -2.05 1.54 8.42
N GLN A 105 -1.82 0.90 9.57
CA GLN A 105 -2.53 1.28 10.80
C GLN A 105 -2.25 2.72 11.22
N GLN A 106 -1.00 3.15 11.13
CA GLN A 106 -0.60 4.51 11.50
C GLN A 106 -1.16 5.56 10.53
N LEU A 107 -1.28 5.24 9.25
CA LEU A 107 -1.64 6.20 8.22
C LEU A 107 -3.11 6.15 7.81
N LEU A 108 -3.85 5.09 8.16
CA LEU A 108 -5.27 5.00 7.87
C LEU A 108 -6.07 6.21 8.37
N PRO A 109 -5.82 6.76 9.58
CA PRO A 109 -6.57 7.92 10.06
C PRO A 109 -6.44 9.18 9.20
N ILE A 110 -5.38 9.29 8.40
CA ILE A 110 -5.16 10.44 7.52
C ILE A 110 -5.25 10.08 6.04
N ALA A 111 -5.63 8.85 5.73
CA ALA A 111 -5.79 8.39 4.34
C ALA A 111 -7.01 9.04 3.70
N THR A 112 -6.90 9.35 2.41
CA THR A 112 -7.97 9.97 1.63
C THR A 112 -8.46 9.05 0.51
N LYS A 113 -7.66 8.06 0.12
CA LYS A 113 -8.00 7.08 -0.91
C LYS A 113 -7.53 5.69 -0.51
N LEU A 114 -8.20 4.67 -1.05
CA LEU A 114 -7.83 3.27 -0.88
C LEU A 114 -7.77 2.62 -2.26
N THR A 115 -6.73 1.83 -2.50
CA THR A 115 -6.58 1.00 -3.70
C THR A 115 -6.42 -0.43 -3.23
N ARG A 116 -7.53 -1.18 -3.27
CA ARG A 116 -7.62 -2.52 -2.68
C ARG A 116 -7.71 -3.56 -3.78
N THR A 117 -6.91 -4.62 -3.67
CA THR A 117 -7.07 -5.81 -4.49
C THR A 117 -7.54 -6.95 -3.59
N VAL A 118 -8.62 -7.62 -4.00
CA VAL A 118 -9.11 -8.81 -3.31
C VAL A 118 -8.74 -10.02 -4.17
N ILE A 119 -7.82 -10.82 -3.65
CA ILE A 119 -7.36 -12.06 -4.32
C ILE A 119 -8.38 -13.15 -4.03
N ASN A 120 -8.84 -13.83 -5.08
CA ASN A 120 -9.85 -14.89 -4.96
C ASN A 120 -9.20 -16.18 -4.46
N LYS A 121 -8.64 -16.14 -3.27
CA LYS A 121 -8.03 -17.28 -2.58
C LYS A 121 -8.30 -17.19 -1.09
N GLN A 122 -8.28 -18.32 -0.42
CA GLN A 122 -8.27 -18.40 1.03
C GLN A 122 -6.93 -18.97 1.44
N ILE A 123 -6.17 -18.19 2.20
CA ILE A 123 -4.87 -18.62 2.70
C ILE A 123 -4.91 -18.65 4.23
N VAL A 124 -3.86 -19.20 4.82
CA VAL A 124 -3.60 -19.05 6.25
C VAL A 124 -2.45 -18.07 6.38
N GLY A 125 -2.78 -16.81 6.64
CA GLY A 125 -1.81 -15.75 6.84
C GLY A 125 -1.52 -15.51 8.32
N ASP A 126 -0.62 -14.60 8.60
CA ASP A 126 -0.31 -14.14 9.97
C ASP A 126 -0.45 -12.62 10.12
N THR A 127 -0.70 -11.91 9.03
CA THR A 127 -0.79 -10.45 9.02
C THR A 127 -2.05 -10.01 8.29
N LYS A 128 -2.86 -9.20 8.96
CA LYS A 128 -4.10 -8.64 8.39
C LYS A 128 -3.98 -7.14 8.21
N MET A 129 -4.76 -6.62 7.25
CA MET A 129 -4.99 -5.19 7.12
C MET A 129 -5.72 -4.69 8.37
N PRO A 130 -5.41 -3.46 8.88
CA PRO A 130 -6.22 -2.86 9.93
C PRO A 130 -7.68 -2.79 9.50
N THR A 131 -8.59 -2.86 10.47
CA THR A 131 -10.02 -2.79 10.21
C THR A 131 -10.38 -1.44 9.60
N ILE A 132 -11.07 -1.49 8.46
CA ILE A 132 -11.52 -0.29 7.75
C ILE A 132 -13.04 -0.20 7.87
N ASP A 133 -13.52 0.95 8.35
CA ASP A 133 -14.96 1.25 8.38
C ASP A 133 -15.37 1.77 6.99
N TYR A 134 -15.81 0.85 6.13
CA TYR A 134 -16.16 1.19 4.75
C TYR A 134 -17.39 2.10 4.64
N ASP A 135 -18.14 2.32 5.71
CA ASP A 135 -19.24 3.28 5.70
C ASP A 135 -18.74 4.73 5.56
N ARG A 136 -17.46 4.96 5.88
CA ARG A 136 -16.81 6.27 5.71
C ARG A 136 -16.25 6.48 4.31
N TRP A 137 -16.32 5.48 3.46
CA TRP A 137 -15.72 5.48 2.13
C TRP A 137 -16.78 5.17 1.08
N HIS A 138 -16.54 5.61 -0.16
CA HIS A 138 -17.37 5.18 -1.29
C HIS A 138 -16.51 4.59 -2.40
N LEU A 139 -17.04 3.55 -3.03
CA LEU A 139 -16.38 2.86 -4.13
C LEU A 139 -16.53 3.71 -5.39
N VAL A 140 -15.40 4.14 -5.99
CA VAL A 140 -15.40 4.97 -7.19
C VAL A 140 -15.12 4.16 -8.45
N ASN A 141 -14.43 3.04 -8.33
CA ASN A 141 -14.13 2.17 -9.46
C ASN A 141 -13.86 0.75 -9.00
N HIS A 142 -14.25 -0.23 -9.82
CA HIS A 142 -13.89 -1.63 -9.59
C HIS A 142 -13.82 -2.38 -10.91
N ASN A 143 -12.95 -3.38 -10.96
CA ASN A 143 -12.77 -4.27 -12.10
C ASN A 143 -12.43 -5.67 -11.62
N ASN A 144 -13.05 -6.68 -12.24
CA ASN A 144 -12.68 -8.06 -12.02
C ASN A 144 -11.60 -8.45 -13.03
N TYR A 145 -10.60 -9.19 -12.59
CA TYR A 145 -9.62 -9.81 -13.46
C TYR A 145 -9.91 -11.31 -13.51
N GLU A 146 -10.20 -11.80 -14.71
CA GLU A 146 -10.52 -13.21 -14.95
C GLU A 146 -9.50 -13.81 -15.91
N LYS A 147 -9.21 -15.09 -15.72
CA LYS A 147 -8.34 -15.87 -16.58
C LYS A 147 -8.85 -17.30 -16.63
N ASP A 148 -8.98 -17.86 -17.85
CA ASP A 148 -9.49 -19.22 -18.07
C ASP A 148 -10.88 -19.43 -17.41
N ASP A 149 -11.76 -18.44 -17.57
CA ASP A 149 -13.13 -18.42 -17.01
C ASP A 149 -13.18 -18.46 -15.47
N GLN A 150 -12.07 -18.10 -14.81
CA GLN A 150 -11.99 -18.05 -13.35
C GLN A 150 -11.69 -16.63 -12.88
N LEU A 151 -12.37 -16.19 -11.83
CA LEU A 151 -12.06 -14.94 -11.16
C LEU A 151 -10.74 -15.10 -10.40
N ILE A 152 -9.74 -14.30 -10.76
CA ILE A 152 -8.43 -14.30 -10.11
C ILE A 152 -8.38 -13.27 -9.00
N CYS A 153 -8.83 -12.05 -9.28
CA CYS A 153 -8.88 -10.98 -8.28
C CYS A 153 -9.85 -9.88 -8.71
N ARG A 154 -10.16 -9.01 -7.77
CA ARG A 154 -10.97 -7.82 -7.99
C ARG A 154 -10.15 -6.60 -7.57
N PHE A 155 -10.04 -5.62 -8.44
CA PHE A 155 -9.41 -4.33 -8.14
C PHE A 155 -10.48 -3.33 -7.75
N GLU A 156 -10.24 -2.58 -6.67
CA GLU A 156 -11.16 -1.58 -6.15
C GLU A 156 -10.44 -0.27 -5.85
N GLU A 157 -11.10 0.84 -6.14
CA GLU A 157 -10.63 2.16 -5.75
C GLU A 157 -11.73 2.85 -4.93
N TRP A 158 -11.35 3.35 -3.77
CA TRP A 158 -12.25 3.98 -2.81
C TRP A 158 -11.78 5.40 -2.49
N GLU A 159 -12.73 6.28 -2.22
CA GLU A 159 -12.45 7.63 -1.75
C GLU A 159 -13.18 7.89 -0.44
N LEU A 160 -12.55 8.68 0.42
CA LEU A 160 -13.12 9.04 1.71
C LEU A 160 -14.34 9.95 1.47
N ASN A 161 -15.44 9.69 2.19
CA ASN A 161 -16.61 10.56 2.16
C ASN A 161 -16.25 11.92 2.78
N VAL A 162 -16.74 12.96 2.19
CA VAL A 162 -16.49 14.33 2.65
C VAL A 162 -17.53 14.75 3.70
#